data_3c2f23a15edd57fcdc9be234efdbc796
#
_entry.id   3c2f23a15edd57fcdc9be234efdbc796
#
_cell.length_a   1.000
_cell.length_b   1.000
_cell.length_c   1.000
_cell.angle_alpha   90.00
_cell.angle_beta   90.00
_cell.angle_gamma   90.00
#
_symmetry.space_group_name_H-M   'P 1'
#
loop_
_entity.id
_entity.type
_entity.pdbx_description
1 polymer ?
#
loop_
_entity_poly.entity_id
_entity_poly.type
_entity_poly.pdbx_seq_one_letter_code
_entity_poly.pdbx_strand_id
1 'polypeptide(L)'
;MRRSPLRLLTIALLGSAALVACGKKDAPAAPAAETVAAPSAEEIAAESDRLNQWFDAKFEEQLDFSPIQRTFLGDKKDYDKIDDLSEAAQDRVLAWQRASAEEMKSTFSYDKLTPEAKTSWDVWLYQADAAQKAAAFRRQQYVFTQMQGPQAFLPQVIIAFHEVSDESGMNAYVARIGGVARAL
;
A
#
# COMPACT_ATOMS: atom_id res chain seq x y z
N MET A 1 -45.18 -41.00 -13.04
CA MET A 1 -45.63 -41.58 -14.35
C MET A 1 -44.94 -40.76 -15.44
N ARG A 2 -44.24 -41.24 -16.20
CA ARG A 2 -43.87 -41.87 -17.46
C ARG A 2 -42.36 -41.81 -17.71
N ARG A 3 -41.78 -42.99 -17.78
CA ARG A 3 -40.46 -43.32 -18.35
C ARG A 3 -40.58 -43.34 -19.89
N SER A 4 -39.52 -43.05 -20.62
CA SER A 4 -39.17 -43.75 -21.87
C SER A 4 -37.90 -43.21 -22.50
N PRO A 5 -37.23 -43.97 -23.42
CA PRO A 5 -35.87 -44.44 -23.18
C PRO A 5 -34.90 -44.07 -24.31
N LEU A 6 -33.64 -44.28 -24.02
CA LEU A 6 -32.51 -44.80 -24.80
C LEU A 6 -32.67 -44.93 -26.32
N ARG A 7 -31.83 -44.32 -27.13
CA ARG A 7 -31.32 -44.86 -28.39
C ARG A 7 -29.84 -44.57 -28.59
N LEU A 8 -29.05 -45.65 -28.47
CA LEU A 8 -27.72 -45.77 -29.04
C LEU A 8 -27.83 -45.67 -30.58
N LEU A 9 -26.85 -44.98 -31.18
CA LEU A 9 -26.55 -45.18 -32.58
C LEU A 9 -25.01 -45.20 -32.75
N THR A 10 -24.46 -46.38 -32.81
CA THR A 10 -23.12 -46.72 -33.25
C THR A 10 -23.06 -46.63 -34.77
N ILE A 11 -22.16 -45.81 -35.33
CA ILE A 11 -21.76 -45.91 -36.74
C ILE A 11 -20.25 -46.01 -36.79
N ALA A 12 -19.79 -47.20 -37.08
CA ALA A 12 -18.43 -47.49 -37.51
C ALA A 12 -18.32 -47.24 -39.02
N LEU A 13 -17.35 -46.44 -39.43
CA LEU A 13 -16.91 -46.38 -40.81
C LEU A 13 -15.36 -46.47 -40.86
N LEU A 14 -14.93 -47.65 -41.37
CA LEU A 14 -13.58 -47.86 -41.88
C LEU A 14 -13.41 -47.09 -43.19
N GLY A 15 -12.29 -46.46 -43.38
CA GLY A 15 -11.94 -45.78 -44.62
C GLY A 15 -10.45 -45.45 -44.71
N SER A 16 -9.67 -46.37 -45.16
CA SER A 16 -8.50 -46.31 -46.08
C SER A 16 -7.38 -45.29 -45.82
N ALA A 17 -6.22 -45.86 -45.55
CA ALA A 17 -4.89 -45.24 -45.63
C ALA A 17 -4.57 -44.74 -47.05
N ALA A 18 -4.13 -43.50 -47.16
CA ALA A 18 -3.36 -43.00 -48.28
C ALA A 18 -2.06 -42.40 -47.75
N LEU A 19 -1.00 -43.12 -47.92
CA LEU A 19 0.39 -42.65 -47.73
C LEU A 19 0.72 -41.64 -48.84
N VAL A 20 0.80 -40.38 -48.52
CA VAL A 20 1.49 -39.38 -49.35
C VAL A 20 2.75 -38.97 -48.61
N ALA A 21 3.86 -39.54 -49.06
CA ALA A 21 5.19 -39.08 -48.72
C ALA A 21 5.46 -37.77 -49.44
N CYS A 22 5.40 -36.62 -48.77
CA CYS A 22 5.94 -35.37 -49.25
C CYS A 22 7.03 -34.89 -48.29
N GLY A 23 8.20 -34.59 -48.84
CA GLY A 23 9.46 -34.30 -48.17
C GLY A 23 9.37 -33.23 -47.10
N LYS A 24 9.96 -33.51 -45.97
CA LYS A 24 10.30 -32.53 -44.96
C LYS A 24 11.29 -31.53 -45.53
N LYS A 25 10.85 -30.33 -45.82
CA LYS A 25 11.73 -29.17 -45.72
C LYS A 25 11.88 -28.86 -44.25
N ASP A 26 13.09 -28.91 -43.76
CA ASP A 26 13.43 -28.44 -42.41
C ASP A 26 13.07 -26.96 -42.30
N ALA A 27 11.92 -26.68 -41.67
CA ALA A 27 11.61 -25.33 -41.21
C ALA A 27 12.53 -25.05 -40.00
N PRO A 28 13.19 -23.89 -39.94
CA PRO A 28 13.99 -23.57 -38.77
C PRO A 28 13.07 -23.61 -37.54
N ALA A 29 13.51 -24.36 -36.52
CA ALA A 29 12.84 -24.46 -35.25
C ALA A 29 12.69 -23.02 -34.70
N ALA A 30 11.45 -22.60 -34.47
CA ALA A 30 11.21 -21.36 -33.73
C ALA A 30 11.96 -21.47 -32.38
N PRO A 31 12.63 -20.37 -31.93
CA PRO A 31 13.31 -20.39 -30.64
C PRO A 31 12.28 -20.80 -29.59
N ALA A 32 12.61 -21.82 -28.81
CA ALA A 32 11.78 -22.22 -27.67
C ALA A 32 11.61 -21.02 -26.78
N ALA A 33 10.37 -20.57 -26.60
CA ALA A 33 10.08 -19.55 -25.61
C ALA A 33 10.59 -20.08 -24.25
N GLU A 34 11.55 -19.39 -23.67
CA GLU A 34 12.01 -19.68 -22.32
C GLU A 34 10.77 -19.58 -21.41
N THR A 35 10.26 -20.70 -20.98
CA THR A 35 9.23 -20.74 -19.94
C THR A 35 9.91 -20.27 -18.66
N VAL A 36 9.71 -19.01 -18.30
CA VAL A 36 10.09 -18.50 -16.97
C VAL A 36 9.37 -19.38 -15.96
N ALA A 37 10.14 -20.14 -15.18
CA ALA A 37 9.59 -21.02 -14.16
C ALA A 37 8.77 -20.17 -13.17
N ALA A 38 7.60 -20.68 -12.75
CA ALA A 38 6.82 -20.02 -11.72
C ALA A 38 7.65 -19.90 -10.43
N PRO A 39 7.56 -18.78 -9.68
CA PRO A 39 8.33 -18.59 -8.47
C PRO A 39 8.02 -19.67 -7.43
N SER A 40 9.05 -20.13 -6.72
CA SER A 40 8.90 -21.11 -5.65
C SER A 40 8.18 -20.49 -4.43
N ALA A 41 7.63 -21.33 -3.57
CA ALA A 41 7.01 -20.88 -2.32
C ALA A 41 7.99 -20.13 -1.41
N GLU A 42 9.28 -20.53 -1.42
CA GLU A 42 10.35 -19.88 -0.67
C GLU A 42 10.66 -18.48 -1.21
N GLU A 43 10.74 -18.33 -2.54
CA GLU A 43 10.94 -17.02 -3.18
C GLU A 43 9.77 -16.07 -2.89
N ILE A 44 8.53 -16.58 -2.90
CA ILE A 44 7.32 -15.81 -2.59
C ILE A 44 7.35 -15.33 -1.12
N ALA A 45 7.71 -16.21 -0.19
CA ALA A 45 7.83 -15.86 1.21
C ALA A 45 8.91 -14.79 1.42
N ALA A 46 10.09 -14.99 0.86
CA ALA A 46 11.22 -14.05 1.01
C ALA A 46 10.92 -12.67 0.42
N GLU A 47 10.27 -12.59 -0.75
CA GLU A 47 9.90 -11.31 -1.35
C GLU A 47 8.81 -10.58 -0.53
N SER A 48 7.85 -11.34 0.02
CA SER A 48 6.81 -10.80 0.89
C SER A 48 7.38 -10.27 2.21
N ASP A 49 8.35 -10.97 2.80
CA ASP A 49 9.06 -10.52 4.01
C ASP A 49 9.87 -9.24 3.75
N ARG A 50 10.54 -9.14 2.59
CA ARG A 50 11.23 -7.91 2.18
C ARG A 50 10.26 -6.72 2.04
N LEU A 51 9.09 -6.96 1.44
CA LEU A 51 8.07 -5.92 1.31
C LEU A 51 7.54 -5.48 2.68
N ASN A 52 7.30 -6.42 3.61
CA ASN A 52 6.86 -6.09 4.96
C ASN A 52 7.90 -5.23 5.70
N GLN A 53 9.19 -5.59 5.63
CA GLN A 53 10.27 -4.78 6.20
C GLN A 53 10.35 -3.38 5.59
N TRP A 54 10.07 -3.27 4.29
CA TRP A 54 9.98 -1.97 3.62
C TRP A 54 8.79 -1.15 4.15
N PHE A 55 7.62 -1.76 4.38
CA PHE A 55 6.49 -1.06 5.01
C PHE A 55 6.82 -0.58 6.41
N ASP A 56 7.53 -1.37 7.21
CA ASP A 56 7.97 -0.97 8.55
C ASP A 56 8.89 0.27 8.47
N ALA A 57 9.83 0.27 7.53
CA ALA A 57 10.71 1.43 7.30
C ALA A 57 9.92 2.67 6.83
N LYS A 58 8.95 2.49 5.92
CA LYS A 58 8.08 3.59 5.46
C LYS A 58 7.16 4.11 6.55
N PHE A 59 6.73 3.26 7.47
CA PHE A 59 5.97 3.70 8.65
C PHE A 59 6.81 4.63 9.53
N GLU A 60 8.08 4.30 9.78
CA GLU A 60 9.00 5.18 10.52
C GLU A 60 9.22 6.53 9.81
N GLU A 61 9.39 6.52 8.47
CA GLU A 61 9.48 7.76 7.69
C GLU A 61 8.19 8.59 7.79
N GLN A 62 7.03 7.94 7.78
CA GLN A 62 5.73 8.61 7.92
C GLN A 62 5.58 9.29 9.28
N LEU A 63 6.08 8.68 10.35
CA LEU A 63 6.06 9.25 11.69
C LEU A 63 6.86 10.54 11.81
N ASP A 64 7.84 10.79 10.95
CA ASP A 64 8.58 12.05 10.93
C ASP A 64 7.73 13.26 10.47
N PHE A 65 6.59 13.00 9.81
CA PHE A 65 5.61 14.05 9.48
C PHE A 65 4.61 14.32 10.60
N SER A 66 4.52 13.45 11.62
CA SER A 66 3.49 13.54 12.66
C SER A 66 4.04 13.30 14.08
N PRO A 67 4.60 14.31 14.74
CA PRO A 67 4.94 14.25 16.16
C PRO A 67 3.76 13.83 17.06
N ILE A 68 2.54 14.15 16.67
CA ILE A 68 1.33 13.73 17.37
C ILE A 68 1.13 12.22 17.29
N GLN A 69 1.32 11.62 16.11
CA GLN A 69 1.21 10.17 15.96
C GLN A 69 2.28 9.43 16.79
N ARG A 70 3.51 9.96 16.86
CA ARG A 70 4.56 9.44 17.75
C ARG A 70 4.11 9.44 19.21
N THR A 71 3.44 10.53 19.64
CA THR A 71 2.89 10.62 21.00
C THR A 71 1.88 9.50 21.29
N PHE A 72 0.98 9.20 20.36
CA PHE A 72 0.01 8.10 20.52
C PHE A 72 0.68 6.72 20.62
N LEU A 73 1.86 6.56 20.02
CA LEU A 73 2.66 5.34 20.11
C LEU A 73 3.57 5.29 21.35
N GLY A 74 3.58 6.35 22.17
CA GLY A 74 4.48 6.47 23.32
C GLY A 74 5.92 6.83 22.95
N ASP A 75 6.19 7.17 21.68
CA ASP A 75 7.50 7.64 21.23
C ASP A 75 7.67 9.12 21.57
N LYS A 76 8.74 9.45 22.30
CA LYS A 76 9.06 10.82 22.73
C LYS A 76 9.96 11.60 21.75
N LYS A 77 10.23 11.07 20.55
CA LYS A 77 10.92 11.84 19.50
C LYS A 77 10.02 13.02 19.10
N ASP A 78 10.64 14.21 19.02
CA ASP A 78 9.94 15.46 18.69
C ASP A 78 8.75 15.78 19.64
N TYR A 79 8.91 15.42 20.93
CA TYR A 79 7.84 15.50 21.92
C TYR A 79 7.40 16.94 22.25
N ASP A 80 8.21 17.92 21.90
CA ASP A 80 7.95 19.35 21.99
C ASP A 80 7.22 19.95 20.80
N LYS A 81 7.00 19.14 19.72
CA LYS A 81 6.39 19.59 18.47
C LYS A 81 4.96 19.10 18.32
N ILE A 82 4.22 19.77 17.45
CA ILE A 82 2.93 19.33 16.88
C ILE A 82 3.09 19.14 15.38
N ASP A 83 2.11 18.52 14.75
CA ASP A 83 2.08 18.35 13.30
C ASP A 83 2.04 19.71 12.59
N ASP A 84 2.78 19.84 11.49
CA ASP A 84 2.71 21.02 10.63
C ASP A 84 1.47 20.89 9.72
N LEU A 85 0.45 21.73 10.00
CA LEU A 85 -0.82 21.74 9.29
C LEU A 85 -0.79 22.58 8.00
N SER A 86 0.36 23.17 7.62
CA SER A 86 0.47 24.03 6.45
C SER A 86 0.25 23.26 5.14
N GLU A 87 -0.19 23.96 4.09
CA GLU A 87 -0.28 23.35 2.74
C GLU A 87 1.08 22.85 2.26
N ALA A 88 2.17 23.54 2.60
CA ALA A 88 3.52 23.09 2.25
C ALA A 88 3.88 21.75 2.91
N ALA A 89 3.45 21.50 4.15
CA ALA A 89 3.61 20.20 4.80
C ALA A 89 2.78 19.12 4.12
N GLN A 90 1.54 19.42 3.77
CA GLN A 90 0.68 18.50 3.01
C GLN A 90 1.29 18.15 1.66
N ASP A 91 1.88 19.11 0.95
CA ASP A 91 2.57 18.86 -0.33
C ASP A 91 3.80 17.97 -0.16
N ARG A 92 4.55 18.10 0.94
CA ARG A 92 5.68 17.20 1.26
C ARG A 92 5.20 15.76 1.49
N VAL A 93 4.11 15.58 2.26
CA VAL A 93 3.51 14.26 2.49
C VAL A 93 3.03 13.65 1.18
N LEU A 94 2.34 14.41 0.32
CA LEU A 94 1.88 13.94 -0.99
C LEU A 94 3.05 13.54 -1.90
N ALA A 95 4.13 14.32 -1.91
CA ALA A 95 5.33 14.00 -2.67
C ALA A 95 5.98 12.71 -2.18
N TRP A 96 6.10 12.54 -0.85
CA TRP A 96 6.61 11.33 -0.23
C TRP A 96 5.74 10.09 -0.57
N GLN A 97 4.41 10.20 -0.46
CA GLN A 97 3.50 9.10 -0.82
C GLN A 97 3.66 8.68 -2.28
N ARG A 98 3.79 9.64 -3.19
CA ARG A 98 4.02 9.36 -4.61
C ARG A 98 5.36 8.66 -4.82
N ALA A 99 6.42 9.19 -4.22
CA ALA A 99 7.76 8.63 -4.35
C ALA A 99 7.82 7.20 -3.80
N SER A 100 7.22 6.96 -2.63
CA SER A 100 7.17 5.61 -2.03
C SER A 100 6.38 4.61 -2.88
N ALA A 101 5.28 5.03 -3.51
CA ALA A 101 4.51 4.19 -4.42
C ALA A 101 5.33 3.77 -5.65
N GLU A 102 6.11 4.70 -6.22
CA GLU A 102 6.98 4.39 -7.38
C GLU A 102 8.20 3.55 -6.94
N GLU A 103 8.79 3.82 -5.78
CA GLU A 103 9.85 3.00 -5.20
C GLU A 103 9.39 1.55 -5.01
N MET A 104 8.21 1.33 -4.43
CA MET A 104 7.64 0.01 -4.23
C MET A 104 7.51 -0.74 -5.55
N LYS A 105 6.93 -0.13 -6.58
CA LYS A 105 6.74 -0.72 -7.91
C LYS A 105 8.06 -1.08 -8.59
N SER A 106 9.12 -0.31 -8.36
CA SER A 106 10.42 -0.53 -8.98
C SER A 106 11.29 -1.54 -8.22
N THR A 107 11.03 -1.73 -6.93
CA THR A 107 11.87 -2.53 -6.03
C THR A 107 11.39 -3.98 -5.88
N PHE A 108 10.09 -4.19 -5.95
CA PHE A 108 9.47 -5.48 -5.65
C PHE A 108 8.70 -6.05 -6.86
N SER A 109 8.56 -7.37 -6.88
CA SER A 109 7.82 -8.09 -7.93
C SER A 109 6.46 -8.54 -7.41
N TYR A 110 5.39 -7.89 -7.85
CA TYR A 110 4.02 -8.19 -7.42
C TYR A 110 3.66 -9.69 -7.57
N ASP A 111 4.08 -10.32 -8.68
CA ASP A 111 3.78 -11.73 -8.95
C ASP A 111 4.45 -12.70 -7.94
N LYS A 112 5.51 -12.25 -7.26
CA LYS A 112 6.24 -13.01 -6.24
C LYS A 112 5.76 -12.71 -4.81
N LEU A 113 4.58 -12.16 -4.64
CA LEU A 113 4.02 -11.84 -3.32
C LEU A 113 2.95 -12.86 -2.91
N THR A 114 2.84 -13.07 -1.59
CA THR A 114 1.69 -13.80 -1.02
C THR A 114 0.39 -13.03 -1.23
N PRO A 115 -0.79 -13.66 -1.13
CA PRO A 115 -2.07 -12.96 -1.24
C PRO A 115 -2.22 -11.80 -0.24
N GLU A 116 -1.72 -11.96 0.98
CA GLU A 116 -1.73 -10.95 2.03
C GLU A 116 -0.83 -9.76 1.68
N ALA A 117 0.40 -10.04 1.20
CA ALA A 117 1.34 -9.01 0.77
C ALA A 117 0.83 -8.25 -0.47
N LYS A 118 0.16 -8.93 -1.41
CA LYS A 118 -0.54 -8.30 -2.54
C LYS A 118 -1.63 -7.34 -2.07
N THR A 119 -2.41 -7.75 -1.07
CA THR A 119 -3.43 -6.88 -0.49
C THR A 119 -2.80 -5.61 0.12
N SER A 120 -1.72 -5.75 0.88
CA SER A 120 -0.99 -4.61 1.45
C SER A 120 -0.43 -3.69 0.37
N TRP A 121 0.13 -4.25 -0.71
CA TRP A 121 0.58 -3.53 -1.89
C TRP A 121 -0.54 -2.71 -2.53
N ASP A 122 -1.68 -3.35 -2.80
CA ASP A 122 -2.82 -2.71 -3.45
C ASP A 122 -3.41 -1.58 -2.59
N VAL A 123 -3.48 -1.79 -1.26
CA VAL A 123 -3.91 -0.76 -0.29
C VAL A 123 -2.94 0.44 -0.29
N TRP A 124 -1.62 0.20 -0.33
CA TRP A 124 -0.63 1.28 -0.39
C TRP A 124 -0.80 2.15 -1.63
N LEU A 125 -0.94 1.53 -2.80
CA LEU A 125 -1.17 2.25 -4.06
C LEU A 125 -2.51 3.00 -4.07
N TYR A 126 -3.56 2.34 -3.56
CA TYR A 126 -4.87 2.97 -3.45
C TYR A 126 -4.84 4.22 -2.56
N GLN A 127 -4.18 4.15 -1.39
CA GLN A 127 -4.04 5.28 -0.48
C GLN A 127 -3.25 6.44 -1.11
N ALA A 128 -2.15 6.14 -1.80
CA ALA A 128 -1.36 7.14 -2.50
C ALA A 128 -2.17 7.84 -3.62
N ASP A 129 -2.92 7.07 -4.42
CA ASP A 129 -3.79 7.61 -5.48
C ASP A 129 -4.95 8.44 -4.89
N ALA A 130 -5.61 7.92 -3.86
CA ALA A 130 -6.70 8.62 -3.19
C ALA A 130 -6.24 9.97 -2.59
N ALA A 131 -5.09 9.99 -1.94
CA ALA A 131 -4.51 11.22 -1.39
C ALA A 131 -4.19 12.24 -2.48
N GLN A 132 -3.59 11.80 -3.62
CA GLN A 132 -3.33 12.68 -4.76
C GLN A 132 -4.61 13.29 -5.34
N LYS A 133 -5.68 12.50 -5.46
CA LYS A 133 -6.99 12.98 -5.93
C LYS A 133 -7.64 13.94 -4.93
N ALA A 134 -7.57 13.63 -3.64
CA ALA A 134 -8.13 14.46 -2.58
C ALA A 134 -7.45 15.82 -2.46
N ALA A 135 -6.17 15.94 -2.81
CA ALA A 135 -5.41 17.19 -2.76
C ALA A 135 -6.04 18.32 -3.60
N ALA A 136 -6.70 17.98 -4.71
CA ALA A 136 -7.43 18.96 -5.53
C ALA A 136 -8.60 19.63 -4.79
N PHE A 137 -9.11 18.97 -3.74
CA PHE A 137 -10.28 19.40 -2.96
C PHE A 137 -9.93 19.90 -1.57
N ARG A 138 -8.62 20.03 -1.22
CA ARG A 138 -8.18 20.38 0.15
C ARG A 138 -8.79 21.68 0.70
N ARG A 139 -9.05 22.65 -0.17
CA ARG A 139 -9.66 23.96 0.20
C ARG A 139 -11.19 23.95 0.19
N GLN A 140 -11.82 22.83 -0.10
CA GLN A 140 -13.28 22.69 -0.12
C GLN A 140 -13.83 22.09 1.19
N GLN A 141 -12.95 21.83 2.16
CA GLN A 141 -13.32 21.32 3.47
C GLN A 141 -13.36 22.46 4.49
N TYR A 142 -14.21 22.33 5.50
CA TYR A 142 -14.20 23.23 6.64
C TYR A 142 -12.96 22.97 7.50
N VAL A 143 -12.18 24.02 7.76
CA VAL A 143 -11.00 23.93 8.65
C VAL A 143 -11.46 23.72 10.10
N PHE A 144 -12.48 24.45 10.53
CA PHE A 144 -13.06 24.32 11.86
C PHE A 144 -14.42 23.64 11.78
N THR A 145 -14.55 22.55 12.51
CA THR A 145 -15.82 21.84 12.68
C THR A 145 -16.20 21.81 14.16
N GLN A 146 -17.47 21.61 14.48
CA GLN A 146 -17.96 21.71 15.86
C GLN A 146 -17.23 20.72 16.82
N MET A 147 -16.92 19.51 16.37
CA MET A 147 -16.41 18.46 17.25
C MET A 147 -15.02 17.92 16.88
N GLN A 148 -14.57 18.07 15.64
CA GLN A 148 -13.40 17.37 15.11
C GLN A 148 -12.35 18.27 14.43
N GLY A 149 -12.54 19.58 14.50
CA GLY A 149 -11.57 20.52 13.96
C GLY A 149 -10.29 20.59 14.80
N PRO A 150 -9.21 21.15 14.26
CA PRO A 150 -7.94 21.29 14.96
C PRO A 150 -8.07 22.05 16.30
N GLN A 151 -9.02 22.97 16.42
CA GLN A 151 -9.31 23.70 17.64
C GLN A 151 -9.78 22.81 18.81
N ALA A 152 -10.39 21.68 18.52
CA ALA A 152 -10.79 20.69 19.53
C ALA A 152 -9.75 19.59 19.70
N PHE A 153 -9.25 19.07 18.59
CA PHE A 153 -8.34 17.93 18.56
C PHE A 153 -6.97 18.24 19.20
N LEU A 154 -6.32 19.35 18.81
CA LEU A 154 -4.97 19.65 19.29
C LEU A 154 -4.90 19.86 20.81
N PRO A 155 -5.78 20.64 21.45
CA PRO A 155 -5.83 20.74 22.91
C PRO A 155 -6.11 19.39 23.59
N GLN A 156 -7.02 18.58 23.02
CA GLN A 156 -7.34 17.27 23.56
C GLN A 156 -6.12 16.33 23.55
N VAL A 157 -5.33 16.33 22.48
CA VAL A 157 -4.09 15.53 22.40
C VAL A 157 -3.13 15.92 23.51
N ILE A 158 -2.91 17.21 23.73
CA ILE A 158 -2.00 17.70 24.76
C ILE A 158 -2.49 17.32 26.15
N ILE A 159 -3.79 17.47 26.43
CA ILE A 159 -4.37 17.21 27.75
C ILE A 159 -4.41 15.69 28.06
N ALA A 160 -4.77 14.87 27.07
CA ALA A 160 -5.08 13.47 27.32
C ALA A 160 -3.92 12.51 27.03
N PHE A 161 -2.98 12.87 26.15
CA PHE A 161 -1.95 11.96 25.66
C PHE A 161 -0.52 12.46 25.89
N HIS A 162 -0.30 13.75 26.20
CA HIS A 162 1.04 14.21 26.56
C HIS A 162 1.32 13.89 28.02
N GLU A 163 2.18 12.93 28.25
CA GLU A 163 2.59 12.51 29.58
C GLU A 163 3.73 13.40 30.10
N VAL A 164 3.54 13.93 31.32
CA VAL A 164 4.55 14.73 32.02
C VAL A 164 5.06 13.92 33.22
N SER A 165 6.23 13.32 33.08
CA SER A 165 6.88 12.53 34.13
C SER A 165 8.10 13.25 34.75
N ASP A 166 8.60 14.29 34.09
CA ASP A 166 9.79 15.03 34.48
C ASP A 166 9.78 16.49 33.95
N GLU A 167 10.82 17.24 34.25
CA GLU A 167 10.98 18.62 33.79
C GLU A 167 11.05 18.73 32.25
N SER A 168 11.70 17.76 31.60
CA SER A 168 11.78 17.71 30.13
C SER A 168 10.39 17.56 29.50
N GLY A 169 9.57 16.67 30.06
CA GLY A 169 8.17 16.49 29.62
C GLY A 169 7.33 17.76 29.83
N MET A 170 7.54 18.48 30.96
CA MET A 170 6.86 19.74 31.20
C MET A 170 7.30 20.82 30.21
N ASN A 171 8.58 20.93 29.90
CA ASN A 171 9.08 21.89 28.92
C ASN A 171 8.53 21.60 27.52
N ALA A 172 8.46 20.32 27.13
CA ALA A 172 7.84 19.90 25.88
C ALA A 172 6.34 20.23 25.83
N TYR A 173 5.62 20.04 26.96
CA TYR A 173 4.20 20.39 27.08
C TYR A 173 3.97 21.90 26.81
N VAL A 174 4.78 22.76 27.45
CA VAL A 174 4.69 24.21 27.27
C VAL A 174 5.01 24.62 25.81
N ALA A 175 6.02 24.00 25.21
CA ALA A 175 6.37 24.24 23.80
C ALA A 175 5.23 23.87 22.86
N ARG A 176 4.53 22.74 23.11
CA ARG A 176 3.36 22.30 22.35
C ARG A 176 2.17 23.27 22.46
N ILE A 177 1.92 23.86 23.64
CA ILE A 177 0.89 24.90 23.76
C ILE A 177 1.19 26.06 22.79
N GLY A 178 2.43 26.53 22.73
CA GLY A 178 2.86 27.52 21.76
C GLY A 178 2.73 27.05 20.30
N GLY A 179 2.95 25.75 20.06
CA GLY A 179 2.73 25.12 18.76
C GLY A 179 1.26 25.14 18.32
N VAL A 180 0.34 24.77 19.21
CA VAL A 180 -1.12 24.82 18.96
C VAL A 180 -1.57 26.25 18.64
N ALA A 181 -1.12 27.23 19.40
CA ALA A 181 -1.47 28.64 19.17
C ALA A 181 -1.01 29.15 17.79
N ARG A 182 0.06 28.58 17.21
CA ARG A 182 0.51 28.93 15.85
C ARG A 182 -0.23 28.16 14.75
N ALA A 183 -0.77 26.99 15.06
CA ALA A 183 -1.46 26.13 14.10
C ALA A 183 -2.93 26.52 13.90
N LEU A 184 -3.53 27.24 14.86
CA LEU A 184 -4.91 27.76 14.82
C LEU A 184 -4.98 29.18 14.30
#